data_62167680186d101ad5208da0ad3e1367
#
_entry.id   62167680186d101ad5208da0ad3e1367
#
_cell.length_a   1.000
_cell.length_b   1.000
_cell.length_c   1.000
_cell.angle_alpha   90.00
_cell.angle_beta   90.00
_cell.angle_gamma   90.00
#
_symmetry.space_group_name_H-M   'P 1'
#
loop_
_entity.id
_entity.type
_entity.pdbx_description
1 polymer ?
#
loop_
_entity_poly.entity_id
_entity_poly.type
_entity_poly.pdbx_seq_one_letter_code
_entity_poly.pdbx_strand_id
1 'polypeptide(L)'
;MQDIEKIYKEYFETVNKYLFCLTRNSDISEELTQETFYKAVKKINTYKGECKMSVWLCQIAKNLWIDQCRKNKKIANLSEEDLINITEQKSLEEKIISDDEKISLYKKMQKLDEKTREVMYLRISGELTFKEIADILNKTETWARVTFYH
;
A
#
# COMPACT_ATOMS: atom_id res chain seq x y z
N MET A 1 -22.43 6.46 -14.80
CA MET A 1 -22.06 6.54 -13.39
C MET A 1 -21.52 5.21 -12.93
N GLN A 2 -20.29 5.19 -12.45
CA GLN A 2 -19.75 3.99 -11.87
C GLN A 2 -20.36 3.77 -10.49
N ASP A 3 -20.78 2.54 -10.23
CA ASP A 3 -21.36 2.17 -8.95
C ASP A 3 -20.25 2.05 -7.92
N ILE A 4 -20.22 2.97 -6.97
CA ILE A 4 -19.21 3.03 -5.89
C ILE A 4 -19.26 1.75 -5.04
N GLU A 5 -20.44 1.20 -4.83
CA GLU A 5 -20.58 -0.04 -4.06
C GLU A 5 -19.87 -1.22 -4.73
N LYS A 6 -19.98 -1.33 -6.05
CA LYS A 6 -19.25 -2.35 -6.82
C LYS A 6 -17.75 -2.13 -6.75
N ILE A 7 -17.31 -0.88 -6.88
CA ILE A 7 -15.89 -0.52 -6.79
C ILE A 7 -15.35 -0.90 -5.41
N TYR A 8 -16.10 -0.59 -4.36
CA TYR A 8 -15.72 -0.93 -3.00
C TYR A 8 -15.55 -2.44 -2.82
N LYS A 9 -16.53 -3.23 -3.24
CA LYS A 9 -16.48 -4.69 -3.12
C LYS A 9 -15.34 -5.31 -3.93
N GLU A 10 -15.11 -4.79 -5.12
CA GLU A 10 -14.11 -5.33 -6.03
C GLU A 10 -12.68 -4.99 -5.60
N TYR A 11 -12.45 -3.78 -5.12
CA TYR A 11 -11.10 -3.27 -4.88
C TYR A 11 -10.73 -3.11 -3.41
N PHE A 12 -11.65 -3.35 -2.46
CA PHE A 12 -11.37 -3.19 -1.04
C PHE A 12 -10.14 -4.00 -0.61
N GLU A 13 -10.12 -5.28 -0.96
CA GLU A 13 -9.02 -6.17 -0.60
C GLU A 13 -7.69 -5.72 -1.20
N THR A 14 -7.72 -5.32 -2.47
CA THR A 14 -6.53 -4.85 -3.17
C THR A 14 -5.92 -3.64 -2.48
N VAL A 15 -6.74 -2.65 -2.15
CA VAL A 15 -6.29 -1.43 -1.48
C VAL A 15 -5.82 -1.73 -0.06
N ASN A 16 -6.57 -2.57 0.67
CA ASN A 16 -6.23 -2.92 2.04
C ASN A 16 -4.89 -3.68 2.10
N LYS A 17 -4.66 -4.61 1.21
CA LYS A 17 -3.39 -5.35 1.14
C LYS A 17 -2.22 -4.44 0.80
N TYR A 18 -2.43 -3.50 -0.13
CA TYR A 18 -1.41 -2.52 -0.46
C TYR A 18 -1.06 -1.65 0.75
N LEU A 19 -2.09 -1.11 1.42
CA LEU A 19 -1.89 -0.30 2.63
C LEU A 19 -1.25 -1.12 3.76
N PHE A 20 -1.61 -2.38 3.88
CA PHE A 20 -0.95 -3.26 4.84
C PHE A 20 0.54 -3.43 4.54
N CYS A 21 0.90 -3.55 3.28
CA CYS A 21 2.31 -3.59 2.86
C CYS A 21 3.07 -2.33 3.31
N LEU A 22 2.41 -1.17 3.28
CA LEU A 22 3.02 0.11 3.67
C LEU A 22 3.04 0.31 5.18
N THR A 23 1.92 0.01 5.84
CA THR A 23 1.73 0.34 7.27
C THR A 23 2.20 -0.76 8.20
N ARG A 24 2.16 -2.01 7.75
CA ARG A 24 2.39 -3.22 8.56
C ARG A 24 1.49 -3.30 9.79
N ASN A 25 0.32 -2.66 9.71
CA ASN A 25 -0.64 -2.57 10.79
C ASN A 25 -2.04 -2.75 10.22
N SER A 26 -2.73 -3.82 10.62
CA SER A 26 -4.05 -4.14 10.07
C SER A 26 -5.11 -3.10 10.39
N ASP A 27 -5.07 -2.52 11.59
CA ASP A 27 -6.03 -1.50 12.01
C ASP A 27 -5.86 -0.21 11.22
N ILE A 28 -4.63 0.25 11.08
CA ILE A 28 -4.31 1.47 10.29
C ILE A 28 -4.63 1.22 8.82
N SER A 29 -4.27 0.06 8.31
CA SER A 29 -4.55 -0.32 6.92
C SER A 29 -6.04 -0.28 6.62
N GLU A 30 -6.86 -0.88 7.48
CA GLU A 30 -8.31 -0.90 7.31
C GLU A 30 -8.90 0.52 7.38
N GLU A 31 -8.47 1.30 8.36
CA GLU A 31 -8.92 2.70 8.49
C GLU A 31 -8.57 3.52 7.26
N LEU A 32 -7.34 3.42 6.77
CA LEU A 32 -6.90 4.14 5.58
C LEU A 32 -7.60 3.65 4.31
N THR A 33 -7.93 2.35 4.26
CA THR A 33 -8.70 1.80 3.14
C THR A 33 -10.08 2.45 3.08
N GLN A 34 -10.76 2.56 4.21
CA GLN A 34 -12.06 3.22 4.29
C GLN A 34 -11.96 4.68 3.88
N GLU A 35 -10.94 5.39 4.35
CA GLU A 35 -10.70 6.79 3.95
C GLU A 35 -10.40 6.92 2.46
N THR A 36 -9.69 5.95 1.89
CA THR A 36 -9.40 5.91 0.45
C THR A 36 -10.70 5.88 -0.35
N PHE A 37 -11.63 5.02 0.01
CA PHE A 37 -12.91 4.91 -0.69
C PHE A 37 -13.79 6.13 -0.43
N TYR A 38 -13.73 6.71 0.75
CA TYR A 38 -14.44 7.97 1.05
C TYR A 38 -13.96 9.10 0.13
N LYS A 39 -12.65 9.25 -0.04
CA LYS A 39 -12.09 10.24 -0.97
C LYS A 39 -12.39 9.88 -2.43
N ALA A 40 -12.38 8.59 -2.77
CA ALA A 40 -12.72 8.14 -4.12
C ALA A 40 -14.14 8.53 -4.49
N VAL A 41 -15.10 8.39 -3.58
CA VAL A 41 -16.49 8.82 -3.80
C VAL A 41 -16.54 10.30 -4.14
N LYS A 42 -15.81 11.13 -3.42
CA LYS A 42 -15.79 12.58 -3.66
C LYS A 42 -15.11 12.95 -4.96
N LYS A 43 -14.14 12.17 -5.43
CA LYS A 43 -13.33 12.48 -6.60
C LYS A 43 -13.67 11.65 -7.83
N ILE A 44 -14.72 10.81 -7.77
CA ILE A 44 -15.06 9.91 -8.88
C ILE A 44 -15.32 10.66 -10.18
N ASN A 45 -15.85 11.86 -10.10
CA ASN A 45 -16.11 12.69 -11.27
C ASN A 45 -14.83 13.19 -11.94
N THR A 46 -13.70 13.20 -11.22
CA THR A 46 -12.41 13.59 -11.77
C THR A 46 -11.67 12.41 -12.42
N TYR A 47 -12.11 11.18 -12.15
CA TYR A 47 -11.52 10.00 -12.76
C TYR A 47 -12.00 9.88 -14.20
N LYS A 48 -11.05 9.96 -15.13
CA LYS A 48 -11.35 9.98 -16.57
C LYS A 48 -10.94 8.69 -17.30
N GLY A 49 -10.58 7.65 -16.56
CA GLY A 49 -10.16 6.41 -17.17
C GLY A 49 -8.75 6.44 -17.74
N GLU A 50 -7.94 7.41 -17.37
CA GLU A 50 -6.55 7.54 -17.84
C GLU A 50 -5.65 6.44 -17.30
N CYS A 51 -6.01 5.83 -16.19
CA CYS A 51 -5.32 4.69 -15.59
C CYS A 51 -6.34 3.69 -15.08
N LYS A 52 -5.88 2.49 -14.74
CA LYS A 52 -6.76 1.49 -14.13
C LYS A 52 -7.34 2.00 -12.81
N MET A 53 -8.56 1.58 -12.50
CA MET A 53 -9.22 1.94 -11.24
C MET A 53 -8.35 1.57 -10.04
N SER A 54 -7.72 0.39 -10.05
CA SER A 54 -6.83 -0.05 -8.97
C SER A 54 -5.64 0.88 -8.78
N VAL A 55 -5.05 1.37 -9.88
CA VAL A 55 -3.93 2.33 -9.83
C VAL A 55 -4.38 3.64 -9.21
N TRP A 56 -5.52 4.16 -9.66
CA TRP A 56 -6.08 5.41 -9.15
C TRP A 56 -6.35 5.33 -7.64
N LEU A 57 -6.97 4.23 -7.21
CA LEU A 57 -7.25 4.01 -5.78
C LEU A 57 -5.97 3.88 -4.97
N CYS A 58 -4.97 3.18 -5.48
CA CYS A 58 -3.68 3.05 -4.80
C CYS A 58 -2.94 4.38 -4.69
N GLN A 59 -3.08 5.27 -5.69
CA GLN A 59 -2.52 6.62 -5.60
C GLN A 59 -3.15 7.42 -4.45
N ILE A 60 -4.47 7.33 -4.31
CA ILE A 60 -5.19 7.99 -3.20
C ILE A 60 -4.71 7.41 -1.86
N ALA A 61 -4.64 6.08 -1.77
CA ALA A 61 -4.20 5.38 -0.56
C ALA A 61 -2.78 5.78 -0.17
N LYS A 62 -1.87 5.81 -1.12
CA LYS A 62 -0.47 6.20 -0.89
C LYS A 62 -0.39 7.62 -0.34
N ASN A 63 -1.11 8.55 -0.93
CA ASN A 63 -1.13 9.94 -0.49
C ASN A 63 -1.65 10.08 0.93
N LEU A 64 -2.70 9.33 1.28
CA LEU A 64 -3.22 9.31 2.67
C LEU A 64 -2.19 8.79 3.66
N TRP A 65 -1.48 7.74 3.29
CA TRP A 65 -0.42 7.18 4.14
C TRP A 65 0.73 8.17 4.34
N ILE A 66 1.16 8.83 3.27
CA ILE A 66 2.21 9.85 3.34
C ILE A 66 1.78 10.99 4.27
N ASP A 67 0.54 11.46 4.13
CA ASP A 67 0.00 12.53 4.97
C ASP A 67 -0.04 12.12 6.44
N GLN A 68 -0.44 10.88 6.72
CA GLN A 68 -0.46 10.36 8.08
C GLN A 68 0.94 10.27 8.67
N CYS A 69 1.91 9.82 7.90
CA CYS A 69 3.31 9.77 8.33
C CYS A 69 3.84 11.16 8.68
N ARG A 70 3.49 12.16 7.87
CA ARG A 70 3.90 13.55 8.13
C ARG A 70 3.28 14.09 9.42
N LYS A 71 2.00 13.81 9.66
CA LYS A 71 1.32 14.23 10.89
C LYS A 71 1.92 13.56 12.11
N ASN A 72 2.21 12.27 12.03
CA ASN A 72 2.79 11.52 13.13
C ASN A 72 4.19 12.02 13.48
N LYS A 73 4.98 12.40 12.50
CA LYS A 73 6.30 12.99 12.73
C LYS A 73 6.22 14.33 13.44
N LYS A 74 5.15 15.10 13.22
CA LYS A 74 4.94 16.39 13.86
C LYS A 74 4.37 16.28 15.27
N ILE A 75 3.50 15.30 15.51
CA ILE A 75 2.77 15.14 16.77
C ILE A 75 3.57 14.30 17.75
N ALA A 76 4.29 13.34 17.26
CA ALA A 76 4.98 12.39 18.09
C ALA A 76 6.48 12.56 17.94
N ASN A 77 7.10 13.12 18.94
CA ASN A 77 8.46 12.72 19.25
C ASN A 77 8.44 11.25 19.73
N LEU A 78 7.62 10.40 19.07
CA LEU A 78 7.70 8.97 19.27
C LEU A 78 9.03 8.49 18.73
N SER A 79 9.79 7.84 19.58
CA SER A 79 11.04 7.26 19.17
C SER A 79 10.75 6.27 18.04
N GLU A 80 11.58 6.22 17.03
CA GLU A 80 11.47 5.25 15.94
C GLU A 80 11.40 3.82 16.49
N GLU A 81 11.98 3.58 17.66
CA GLU A 81 11.97 2.30 18.35
C GLU A 81 10.55 1.84 18.72
N ASP A 82 9.70 2.74 19.21
CA ASP A 82 8.33 2.41 19.59
C ASP A 82 7.49 2.00 18.38
N LEU A 83 7.67 2.65 17.25
CA LEU A 83 6.99 2.32 16.00
C LEU A 83 7.48 0.98 15.46
N ILE A 84 8.77 0.71 15.52
CA ILE A 84 9.37 -0.55 15.08
C ILE A 84 8.87 -1.71 15.94
N ASN A 85 8.83 -1.54 17.26
CA ASN A 85 8.40 -2.58 18.19
C ASN A 85 6.92 -2.96 17.99
N ILE A 86 6.05 -1.98 17.80
CA ILE A 86 4.63 -2.23 17.53
C ILE A 86 4.46 -2.98 16.21
N THR A 87 5.21 -2.58 15.18
CA THR A 87 5.17 -3.20 13.87
C THR A 87 5.69 -4.63 13.89
N GLU A 88 6.78 -4.88 14.63
CA GLU A 88 7.36 -6.22 14.77
C GLU A 88 6.43 -7.19 15.49
N GLN A 89 5.77 -6.75 16.56
CA GLN A 89 4.82 -7.58 17.29
C GLN A 89 3.64 -8.03 16.43
N LYS A 90 3.07 -7.13 15.65
CA LYS A 90 1.96 -7.46 14.75
C LYS A 90 2.38 -8.37 13.60
N SER A 91 3.56 -8.19 13.05
CA SER A 91 4.07 -9.05 12.00
C SER A 91 4.36 -10.47 12.48
N LEU A 92 4.69 -10.64 13.76
CA LEU A 92 4.89 -11.97 14.37
C LEU A 92 3.57 -12.74 14.51
N GLU A 93 2.50 -12.08 14.90
CA GLU A 93 1.18 -12.71 15.01
C GLU A 93 0.65 -13.18 13.66
N GLU A 94 0.88 -12.44 12.61
CA GLU A 94 0.45 -12.80 11.26
C GLU A 94 1.25 -13.95 10.65
N LYS A 95 2.49 -14.13 11.05
CA LYS A 95 3.33 -15.25 10.59
C LYS A 95 2.81 -16.62 11.01
N ILE A 96 1.96 -16.69 12.03
CA ILE A 96 1.42 -17.95 12.55
C ILE A 96 0.28 -18.49 11.67
N ILE A 97 -0.33 -17.64 10.85
CA ILE A 97 -1.57 -17.96 10.12
C ILE A 97 -1.34 -18.31 8.64
N SER A 98 -0.14 -18.15 8.12
CA SER A 98 0.12 -18.33 6.71
C SER A 98 1.01 -19.53 6.39
N ASP A 99 0.82 -20.05 5.20
CA ASP A 99 1.51 -21.13 4.53
C ASP A 99 3.04 -20.87 4.49
N ASP A 100 3.85 -21.90 4.62
CA ASP A 100 5.33 -21.79 4.70
C ASP A 100 5.98 -21.02 3.54
N GLU A 101 5.45 -21.18 2.33
CA GLU A 101 5.96 -20.47 1.16
C GLU A 101 5.69 -18.97 1.22
N LYS A 102 4.51 -18.60 1.68
CA LYS A 102 4.15 -17.18 1.88
C LYS A 102 4.99 -16.56 2.99
N ILE A 103 5.21 -17.29 4.06
CA ILE A 103 6.07 -16.83 5.17
C ILE A 103 7.49 -16.57 4.67
N SER A 104 8.04 -17.47 3.87
CA SER A 104 9.39 -17.33 3.31
C SER A 104 9.50 -16.09 2.43
N LEU A 105 8.50 -15.85 1.57
CA LEU A 105 8.46 -14.67 0.72
C LEU A 105 8.37 -13.38 1.54
N TYR A 106 7.47 -13.35 2.54
CA TYR A 106 7.32 -12.19 3.42
C TYR A 106 8.59 -11.89 4.21
N LYS A 107 9.27 -12.91 4.72
CA LYS A 107 10.56 -12.74 5.42
C LYS A 107 11.62 -12.12 4.53
N LYS A 108 11.69 -12.56 3.28
CA LYS A 108 12.62 -11.98 2.30
C LYS A 108 12.27 -10.55 1.97
N MET A 109 10.99 -10.25 1.83
CA MET A 109 10.52 -8.89 1.54
C MET A 109 10.79 -7.93 2.69
N GLN A 110 10.71 -8.40 3.94
CA GLN A 110 10.99 -7.58 5.11
C GLN A 110 12.45 -7.16 5.25
N LYS A 111 13.36 -7.90 4.64
CA LYS A 111 14.79 -7.56 4.61
C LYS A 111 15.12 -6.47 3.60
N LEU A 112 14.18 -6.18 2.69
CA LEU A 112 14.35 -5.16 1.68
C LEU A 112 13.98 -3.79 2.26
N ASP A 113 14.51 -2.73 1.65
CA ASP A 113 14.08 -1.39 2.02
C ASP A 113 12.60 -1.19 1.66
N GLU A 114 11.99 -0.17 2.23
CA GLU A 114 10.56 0.10 2.09
C GLU A 114 10.14 0.27 0.62
N LYS A 115 10.94 1.01 -0.15
CA LYS A 115 10.62 1.27 -1.57
C LYS A 115 10.73 0.03 -2.43
N THR A 116 11.77 -0.77 -2.21
CA THR A 116 11.95 -2.03 -2.94
C THR A 116 10.83 -3.00 -2.64
N ARG A 117 10.46 -3.12 -1.36
CA ARG A 117 9.35 -3.97 -0.93
C ARG A 117 8.03 -3.54 -1.57
N GLU A 118 7.78 -2.26 -1.62
CA GLU A 118 6.57 -1.70 -2.23
C GLU A 118 6.49 -2.01 -3.72
N VAL A 119 7.59 -1.80 -4.45
CA VAL A 119 7.66 -2.13 -5.89
C VAL A 119 7.42 -3.61 -6.12
N MET A 120 8.04 -4.47 -5.34
CA MET A 120 7.86 -5.92 -5.46
C MET A 120 6.41 -6.34 -5.18
N TYR A 121 5.80 -5.76 -4.16
CA TYR A 121 4.40 -6.05 -3.85
C TYR A 121 3.47 -5.67 -5.00
N LEU A 122 3.63 -4.47 -5.54
CA LEU A 122 2.78 -3.98 -6.62
C LEU A 122 2.98 -4.79 -7.90
N ARG A 123 4.21 -5.22 -8.18
CA ARG A 123 4.50 -6.02 -9.37
C ARG A 123 3.97 -7.45 -9.26
N ILE A 124 4.22 -8.10 -8.14
CA ILE A 124 3.90 -9.53 -7.95
C ILE A 124 2.44 -9.72 -7.57
N SER A 125 1.99 -9.06 -6.51
CA SER A 125 0.63 -9.22 -5.98
C SER A 125 -0.38 -8.34 -6.70
N GLY A 126 0.01 -7.14 -7.08
CA GLY A 126 -0.86 -6.21 -7.79
C GLY A 126 -0.92 -6.46 -9.29
N GLU A 127 0.00 -7.23 -9.83
CA GLU A 127 0.11 -7.52 -11.28
C GLU A 127 0.17 -6.24 -12.12
N LEU A 128 0.82 -5.21 -11.59
CA LEU A 128 0.92 -3.92 -12.26
C LEU A 128 2.15 -3.85 -13.16
N THR A 129 2.06 -3.05 -14.22
CA THR A 129 3.21 -2.74 -15.07
C THR A 129 4.15 -1.79 -14.34
N PHE A 130 5.41 -1.73 -14.76
CA PHE A 130 6.36 -0.79 -14.16
C PHE A 130 5.93 0.66 -14.33
N LYS A 131 5.24 0.97 -15.44
CA LYS A 131 4.69 2.31 -15.66
C LYS A 131 3.61 2.63 -14.62
N GLU A 132 2.73 1.70 -14.34
CA GLU A 132 1.67 1.86 -13.34
C GLU A 132 2.25 2.03 -11.94
N ILE A 133 3.27 1.24 -11.61
CA ILE A 133 3.98 1.35 -10.34
C ILE A 133 4.64 2.72 -10.21
N ALA A 134 5.28 3.17 -11.27
CA ALA A 134 5.93 4.48 -11.31
C ALA A 134 4.92 5.62 -11.08
N ASP A 135 3.74 5.50 -11.65
CA ASP A 135 2.66 6.48 -11.47
C ASP A 135 2.20 6.53 -10.01
N ILE A 136 2.08 5.38 -9.33
CA ILE A 136 1.68 5.33 -7.93
C ILE A 136 2.75 5.95 -7.03
N LEU A 137 4.01 5.68 -7.31
CA LEU A 137 5.14 6.10 -6.47
C LEU A 137 5.72 7.45 -6.86
N ASN A 138 5.17 8.06 -7.91
CA ASN A 138 5.67 9.33 -8.46
C ASN A 138 7.15 9.24 -8.85
N LYS A 139 7.49 8.18 -9.56
CA LYS A 139 8.84 7.89 -10.06
C LYS A 139 8.78 7.61 -11.57
N THR A 140 9.93 7.30 -12.16
CA THR A 140 9.99 6.92 -13.57
C THR A 140 9.82 5.42 -13.75
N GLU A 141 9.39 5.02 -14.93
CA GLU A 141 9.29 3.60 -15.29
C GLU A 141 10.64 2.89 -15.15
N THR A 142 11.71 3.55 -15.59
CA THR A 142 13.07 3.02 -15.46
C THR A 142 13.44 2.78 -14.00
N TRP A 143 13.10 3.74 -13.12
CA TRP A 143 13.34 3.59 -11.68
C TRP A 143 12.63 2.36 -11.13
N ALA A 144 11.37 2.14 -11.49
CA ALA A 144 10.59 1.00 -11.01
C ALA A 144 11.20 -0.32 -11.48
N ARG A 145 11.60 -0.39 -12.74
CA ARG A 145 12.23 -1.59 -13.32
C ARG A 145 13.56 -1.91 -12.63
N VAL A 146 14.42 -0.90 -12.46
CA VAL A 146 15.71 -1.08 -11.80
C VAL A 146 15.52 -1.51 -10.35
N THR A 147 14.59 -0.88 -9.63
CA THR A 147 14.30 -1.19 -8.24
C THR A 147 13.82 -2.64 -8.08
N PHE A 148 12.98 -3.11 -9.01
CA PHE A 148 12.45 -4.47 -8.96
C PHE A 148 13.54 -5.51 -9.16
N TYR A 149 14.47 -5.29 -10.10
CA TYR A 149 15.51 -6.27 -10.45
C TYR A 149 16.76 -6.19 -9.56
N HIS A 150 16.84 -5.23 -8.68
CA HIS A 150 17.88 -5.14 -7.68
C HIS A 150 17.35 -5.54 -6.32
#